data_4720faf6e50d23ae172abbabe2a58d0b
#
_entry.id   4720faf6e50d23ae172abbabe2a58d0b
#
_cell.length_a   1.000
_cell.length_b   1.000
_cell.length_c   1.000
_cell.angle_alpha   90.00
_cell.angle_beta   90.00
_cell.angle_gamma   90.00
#
_symmetry.space_group_name_H-M   'P 1'
#
loop_
_entity.id
_entity.type
_entity.pdbx_description
1 polymer ?
#
loop_
_entity_poly.entity_id
_entity_poly.type
_entity_poly.pdbx_seq_one_letter_code
_entity_poly.pdbx_strand_id
1 'polypeptide(L)'
;MLDRKLLDRRPFAAAALAACCGLSVLGAPQARAEAAAPPAPAAAPERPKKGTVIAELQIKRMGLKTTVKEGVSQAVLRYAVGHYPRTALPGQEGNTVLFGHRTTWRRPFHDLDKVRRGDRIVLRAGRMSYVYTARSTHVIKARDRRVLEPVPFVRRSAPDGEYISLITCTPKGSDRYRLVVVGVLHHKQPAG
;
A
#
# COMPACT_ATOMS: atom_id res chain seq x y z
N MET A 1 11.31 10.96 55.92
CA MET A 1 10.90 12.31 56.32
C MET A 1 9.79 12.67 55.37
N LEU A 2 8.53 12.35 55.71
CA LEU A 2 7.55 13.14 56.41
C LEU A 2 7.46 14.57 55.82
N ASP A 3 6.36 15.01 55.23
CA ASP A 3 5.19 15.36 56.02
C ASP A 3 3.91 15.48 55.19
N ARG A 4 2.83 15.01 55.76
CA ARG A 4 1.41 15.15 55.43
C ARG A 4 0.91 16.53 55.91
N LYS A 5 -0.17 17.04 55.23
CA LYS A 5 -1.33 17.72 55.86
C LYS A 5 -2.36 17.94 54.75
N LEU A 6 -3.45 17.25 54.64
CA LEU A 6 -4.64 17.13 55.51
C LEU A 6 -5.49 18.41 55.57
N LEU A 7 -6.70 18.23 54.98
CA LEU A 7 -8.01 18.70 55.44
C LEU A 7 -8.31 20.19 55.54
N ASP A 8 -9.35 20.67 54.87
CA ASP A 8 -10.51 21.08 55.67
C ASP A 8 -11.84 21.03 54.87
N ARG A 9 -12.85 20.57 55.57
CA ARG A 9 -14.27 20.48 55.16
C ARG A 9 -14.99 21.72 55.71
N ARG A 10 -16.02 22.24 55.01
CA ARG A 10 -17.39 22.27 55.56
C ARG A 10 -18.36 23.11 54.72
N PRO A 11 -19.65 22.85 54.84
CA PRO A 11 -20.71 23.30 53.97
C PRO A 11 -21.51 24.46 54.58
N PHE A 12 -22.24 25.16 53.74
CA PHE A 12 -23.39 25.92 54.20
C PHE A 12 -24.58 25.76 53.25
N ALA A 13 -25.60 25.16 53.83
CA ALA A 13 -26.95 25.20 53.32
C ALA A 13 -27.66 26.47 53.80
N ALA A 14 -28.44 27.08 52.96
CA ALA A 14 -29.58 27.88 53.38
C ALA A 14 -30.60 27.98 52.24
N ALA A 15 -31.78 27.56 52.58
CA ALA A 15 -32.98 27.61 51.76
C ALA A 15 -33.66 28.98 51.94
N ALA A 16 -34.36 29.44 50.91
CA ALA A 16 -35.60 30.25 51.06
C ALA A 16 -36.32 30.41 49.69
N LEU A 17 -37.43 29.96 49.66
CA LEU A 17 -38.81 30.17 49.17
C LEU A 17 -39.10 31.36 48.25
N ALA A 18 -39.82 30.97 47.15
CA ALA A 18 -41.07 31.50 46.60
C ALA A 18 -41.08 32.87 45.90
N ALA A 19 -41.47 32.82 44.62
CA ALA A 19 -42.71 33.50 44.17
C ALA A 19 -43.02 33.16 42.73
N CYS A 20 -44.26 32.76 42.50
CA CYS A 20 -44.89 32.58 41.19
C CYS A 20 -44.97 33.88 40.42
N CYS A 21 -44.58 33.90 39.15
CA CYS A 21 -45.17 34.73 38.12
C CYS A 21 -45.12 33.99 36.80
N GLY A 22 -46.28 33.59 36.31
CA GLY A 22 -46.45 32.98 35.03
C GLY A 22 -46.16 33.97 33.89
N LEU A 23 -45.30 33.59 33.02
CA LEU A 23 -45.23 34.12 31.65
C LEU A 23 -45.25 32.97 30.70
N SER A 24 -46.34 32.87 29.95
CA SER A 24 -46.51 31.98 28.82
C SER A 24 -45.56 32.43 27.72
N VAL A 25 -44.46 31.72 27.56
CA VAL A 25 -43.56 31.90 26.42
C VAL A 25 -44.07 31.01 25.29
N LEU A 26 -44.59 31.64 24.24
CA LEU A 26 -44.88 30.96 22.96
C LEU A 26 -43.64 30.22 22.51
N GLY A 27 -43.76 28.89 22.42
CA GLY A 27 -42.70 28.02 21.89
C GLY A 27 -42.45 28.31 20.41
N ALA A 28 -41.32 28.90 20.12
CA ALA A 28 -40.82 28.91 18.76
C ALA A 28 -40.40 27.46 18.37
N PRO A 29 -40.72 27.00 17.14
CA PRO A 29 -40.28 25.71 16.70
C PRO A 29 -38.73 25.69 16.58
N GLN A 30 -38.09 24.96 17.46
CA GLN A 30 -36.67 24.68 17.32
C GLN A 30 -36.50 23.82 16.05
N ALA A 31 -35.97 24.40 15.00
CA ALA A 31 -35.48 23.68 13.83
C ALA A 31 -34.36 22.73 14.31
N ARG A 32 -34.70 21.45 14.38
CA ARG A 32 -33.75 20.39 14.68
C ARG A 32 -32.75 20.35 13.52
N ALA A 33 -31.56 20.87 13.71
CA ALA A 33 -30.48 20.73 12.75
C ALA A 33 -30.21 19.23 12.62
N GLU A 34 -30.65 18.64 11.51
CA GLU A 34 -30.37 17.29 11.11
C GLU A 34 -28.87 17.23 10.87
N ALA A 35 -28.14 16.65 11.83
CA ALA A 35 -26.70 16.43 11.70
C ALA A 35 -26.50 15.51 10.49
N ALA A 36 -25.94 16.05 9.41
CA ALA A 36 -25.57 15.29 8.23
C ALA A 36 -24.70 14.10 8.68
N ALA A 37 -25.16 12.89 8.36
CA ALA A 37 -24.39 11.68 8.63
C ALA A 37 -23.02 11.79 7.96
N PRO A 38 -21.92 11.35 8.61
CA PRO A 38 -20.61 11.37 8.00
C PRO A 38 -20.64 10.59 6.69
N PRO A 39 -19.96 11.07 5.62
CA PRO A 39 -19.92 10.38 4.34
C PRO A 39 -19.42 8.94 4.55
N ALA A 40 -20.15 7.98 3.97
CA ALA A 40 -19.78 6.58 4.00
C ALA A 40 -18.34 6.42 3.51
N PRO A 41 -17.51 5.57 4.16
CA PRO A 41 -16.14 5.35 3.72
C PRO A 41 -16.15 4.91 2.25
N ALA A 42 -15.36 5.60 1.42
CA ALA A 42 -15.23 5.27 0.00
C ALA A 42 -14.93 3.77 -0.14
N ALA A 43 -15.75 3.07 -0.92
CA ALA A 43 -15.59 1.64 -1.13
C ALA A 43 -14.15 1.36 -1.58
N ALA A 44 -13.46 0.45 -0.90
CA ALA A 44 -12.11 0.06 -1.27
C ALA A 44 -12.12 -0.39 -2.75
N PRO A 45 -11.17 0.08 -3.58
CA PRO A 45 -11.16 -0.23 -5.00
C PRO A 45 -11.20 -1.73 -5.22
N GLU A 46 -12.12 -2.17 -6.08
CA GLU A 46 -12.33 -3.58 -6.38
C GLU A 46 -11.02 -4.20 -6.91
N ARG A 47 -10.58 -5.31 -6.30
CA ARG A 47 -9.32 -5.96 -6.67
C ARG A 47 -9.44 -6.64 -8.03
N PRO A 48 -8.41 -6.53 -8.89
CA PRO A 48 -8.43 -7.16 -10.21
C PRO A 48 -8.62 -8.68 -10.11
N LYS A 49 -9.37 -9.25 -11.03
CA LYS A 49 -9.54 -10.70 -11.15
C LYS A 49 -8.25 -11.36 -11.63
N LYS A 50 -7.95 -12.56 -11.12
CA LYS A 50 -6.77 -13.34 -11.52
C LYS A 50 -6.70 -13.51 -13.04
N GLY A 51 -5.53 -13.26 -13.62
CA GLY A 51 -5.25 -13.37 -15.05
C GLY A 51 -5.56 -12.10 -15.85
N THR A 52 -6.23 -11.08 -15.28
CA THR A 52 -6.44 -9.82 -15.99
C THR A 52 -5.14 -9.03 -16.12
N VAL A 53 -4.99 -8.32 -17.23
CA VAL A 53 -3.89 -7.37 -17.42
C VAL A 53 -4.15 -6.16 -16.55
N ILE A 54 -3.19 -5.80 -15.70
CA ILE A 54 -3.28 -4.66 -14.78
C ILE A 54 -2.30 -3.55 -15.13
N ALA A 55 -1.21 -3.87 -15.82
CA ALA A 55 -0.19 -2.89 -16.21
C ALA A 55 0.70 -3.42 -17.36
N GLU A 56 1.50 -2.53 -17.92
CA GLU A 56 2.68 -2.84 -18.73
C GLU A 56 3.93 -2.46 -17.94
N LEU A 57 4.92 -3.35 -17.85
CA LEU A 57 6.21 -3.12 -17.22
C LEU A 57 7.27 -2.83 -18.28
N GLN A 58 8.03 -1.75 -18.10
CA GLN A 58 9.16 -1.39 -18.92
C GLN A 58 10.41 -1.13 -18.08
N ILE A 59 11.54 -1.75 -18.45
CA ILE A 59 12.85 -1.54 -17.82
C ILE A 59 13.91 -1.40 -18.92
N LYS A 60 14.31 -0.16 -19.22
CA LYS A 60 15.23 0.12 -20.33
C LYS A 60 16.57 -0.62 -20.20
N ARG A 61 17.13 -0.72 -18.99
CA ARG A 61 18.38 -1.44 -18.71
C ARG A 61 18.38 -2.87 -19.24
N MET A 62 17.22 -3.52 -19.24
CA MET A 62 17.05 -4.91 -19.67
C MET A 62 16.49 -5.02 -21.10
N GLY A 63 16.15 -3.90 -21.75
CA GLY A 63 15.36 -3.93 -22.99
C GLY A 63 13.97 -4.56 -22.79
N LEU A 64 13.47 -4.58 -21.56
CA LEU A 64 12.23 -5.25 -21.22
C LEU A 64 11.01 -4.36 -21.46
N LYS A 65 10.04 -4.92 -22.19
CA LYS A 65 8.67 -4.42 -22.28
C LYS A 65 7.73 -5.62 -22.24
N THR A 66 6.87 -5.71 -21.21
CA THR A 66 6.01 -6.87 -21.00
C THR A 66 4.74 -6.53 -20.22
N THR A 67 3.71 -7.34 -20.40
CA THR A 67 2.46 -7.19 -19.63
C THR A 67 2.61 -7.72 -18.20
N VAL A 68 1.88 -7.07 -17.28
CA VAL A 68 1.69 -7.51 -15.90
C VAL A 68 0.26 -7.97 -15.74
N LYS A 69 0.07 -9.20 -15.24
CA LYS A 69 -1.25 -9.78 -14.95
C LYS A 69 -1.41 -10.04 -13.46
N GLU A 70 -2.63 -9.94 -12.99
CA GLU A 70 -2.96 -10.31 -11.61
C GLU A 70 -2.75 -11.80 -11.36
N GLY A 71 -2.07 -12.15 -10.26
CA GLY A 71 -1.77 -13.52 -9.85
C GLY A 71 -0.38 -14.00 -10.24
N VAL A 72 0.09 -15.04 -9.53
CA VAL A 72 1.43 -15.65 -9.70
C VAL A 72 1.34 -17.16 -9.96
N SER A 73 0.22 -17.64 -10.49
CA SER A 73 0.11 -19.04 -10.90
C SER A 73 0.93 -19.32 -12.15
N GLN A 74 1.26 -20.60 -12.39
CA GLN A 74 1.96 -21.02 -13.62
C GLN A 74 1.24 -20.57 -14.88
N ALA A 75 -0.10 -20.60 -14.90
CA ALA A 75 -0.91 -20.13 -16.02
C ALA A 75 -0.67 -18.65 -16.36
N VAL A 76 -0.36 -17.80 -15.34
CA VAL A 76 -0.01 -16.39 -15.52
C VAL A 76 1.46 -16.25 -15.89
N LEU A 77 2.36 -16.83 -15.06
CA LEU A 77 3.80 -16.62 -15.18
C LEU A 77 4.40 -17.18 -16.47
N ARG A 78 3.74 -18.17 -17.09
CA ARG A 78 4.15 -18.72 -18.39
C ARG A 78 4.17 -17.66 -19.50
N TYR A 79 3.30 -16.67 -19.43
CA TYR A 79 3.09 -15.69 -20.50
C TYR A 79 3.37 -14.24 -20.14
N ALA A 80 3.43 -13.92 -18.85
CA ALA A 80 3.52 -12.54 -18.37
C ALA A 80 4.32 -12.44 -17.04
N VAL A 81 4.58 -11.23 -16.63
CA VAL A 81 4.93 -10.92 -15.25
C VAL A 81 3.65 -10.98 -14.41
N GLY A 82 3.72 -11.62 -13.25
CA GLY A 82 2.58 -11.78 -12.34
C GLY A 82 2.66 -10.83 -11.16
N HIS A 83 1.57 -10.13 -10.88
CA HIS A 83 1.41 -9.37 -9.64
C HIS A 83 1.01 -10.30 -8.51
N TYR A 84 1.69 -10.18 -7.36
CA TYR A 84 1.37 -10.99 -6.18
C TYR A 84 0.09 -10.48 -5.52
N PRO A 85 -0.96 -11.32 -5.43
CA PRO A 85 -2.26 -10.89 -4.90
C PRO A 85 -2.15 -10.30 -3.49
N ARG A 86 -2.98 -9.31 -3.20
CA ARG A 86 -3.04 -8.56 -1.92
C ARG A 86 -1.86 -7.64 -1.63
N THR A 87 -0.88 -7.52 -2.52
CA THR A 87 0.09 -6.43 -2.46
C THR A 87 -0.48 -5.17 -3.11
N ALA A 88 0.20 -4.04 -2.99
CA ALA A 88 -0.28 -2.78 -3.56
C ALA A 88 -0.35 -2.85 -5.09
N LEU A 89 -1.38 -2.25 -5.68
CA LEU A 89 -1.45 -2.03 -7.12
C LEU A 89 -0.54 -0.85 -7.53
N PRO A 90 -0.18 -0.73 -8.82
CA PRO A 90 0.62 0.39 -9.28
C PRO A 90 0.05 1.73 -8.82
N GLY A 91 0.89 2.54 -8.15
CA GLY A 91 0.52 3.86 -7.65
C GLY A 91 -0.30 3.88 -6.37
N GLN A 92 -0.51 2.75 -5.72
CA GLN A 92 -1.03 2.67 -4.36
C GLN A 92 0.11 2.67 -3.36
N GLU A 93 -0.15 3.22 -2.18
CA GLU A 93 0.74 3.14 -1.05
C GLU A 93 1.01 1.69 -0.65
N GLY A 94 2.26 1.38 -0.32
CA GLY A 94 2.74 0.03 -0.05
C GLY A 94 3.63 -0.51 -1.16
N ASN A 95 3.71 -1.83 -1.30
CA ASN A 95 4.68 -2.52 -2.16
C ASN A 95 3.97 -3.28 -3.29
N THR A 96 4.17 -2.86 -4.52
CA THR A 96 3.73 -3.59 -5.72
C THR A 96 4.71 -4.74 -6.00
N VAL A 97 4.31 -5.97 -5.71
CA VAL A 97 5.19 -7.13 -5.83
C VAL A 97 4.96 -7.89 -7.13
N LEU A 98 6.01 -7.99 -7.94
CA LEU A 98 5.97 -8.61 -9.27
C LEU A 98 6.91 -9.81 -9.35
N PHE A 99 6.38 -10.93 -9.87
CA PHE A 99 7.14 -12.15 -10.13
C PHE A 99 7.30 -12.40 -11.62
N GLY A 100 8.47 -12.86 -12.02
CA GLY A 100 8.74 -13.29 -13.39
C GLY A 100 9.77 -14.40 -13.46
N HIS A 101 9.64 -15.27 -14.45
CA HIS A 101 10.62 -16.33 -14.70
C HIS A 101 11.99 -15.76 -15.11
N ARG A 102 13.06 -16.45 -14.70
CA ARG A 102 14.42 -16.06 -15.07
C ARG A 102 14.96 -16.78 -16.30
N THR A 103 14.72 -18.08 -16.40
CA THR A 103 15.31 -18.92 -17.44
C THR A 103 14.30 -19.71 -18.25
N THR A 104 13.07 -19.84 -17.76
CA THR A 104 11.99 -20.60 -18.40
C THR A 104 10.96 -19.71 -19.06
N TRP A 105 10.21 -20.25 -20.00
CA TRP A 105 9.13 -19.60 -20.73
C TRP A 105 9.60 -18.32 -21.41
N ARG A 106 8.87 -17.21 -21.27
CA ARG A 106 9.25 -15.90 -21.81
C ARG A 106 10.40 -15.23 -21.07
N ARG A 107 10.85 -15.79 -19.92
CA ARG A 107 11.98 -15.33 -19.10
C ARG A 107 12.09 -13.79 -18.95
N PRO A 108 11.00 -13.09 -18.56
CA PRO A 108 10.99 -11.63 -18.54
C PRO A 108 12.06 -11.05 -17.61
N PHE A 109 12.43 -11.77 -16.56
CA PHE A 109 13.45 -11.32 -15.60
C PHE A 109 14.81 -12.02 -15.76
N HIS A 110 15.13 -12.44 -17.01
CA HIS A 110 16.42 -13.09 -17.30
C HIS A 110 17.61 -12.24 -16.87
N ASP A 111 17.56 -10.94 -17.15
CA ASP A 111 18.62 -9.97 -16.92
C ASP A 111 18.35 -9.04 -15.74
N LEU A 112 17.51 -9.44 -14.78
CA LEU A 112 17.19 -8.64 -13.61
C LEU A 112 18.43 -8.28 -12.77
N ASP A 113 19.48 -9.09 -12.82
CA ASP A 113 20.79 -8.83 -12.20
C ASP A 113 21.56 -7.67 -12.84
N LYS A 114 21.19 -7.23 -14.03
CA LYS A 114 21.79 -6.06 -14.68
C LYS A 114 21.20 -4.73 -14.19
N VAL A 115 20.06 -4.76 -13.50
CA VAL A 115 19.43 -3.54 -12.96
C VAL A 115 20.29 -2.97 -11.84
N ARG A 116 20.58 -1.69 -11.91
CA ARG A 116 21.44 -0.96 -10.96
C ARG A 116 20.64 0.08 -10.21
N ARG A 117 21.14 0.49 -9.06
CA ARG A 117 20.61 1.63 -8.32
C ARG A 117 20.52 2.86 -9.26
N GLY A 118 19.37 3.54 -9.26
CA GLY A 118 19.09 4.68 -10.12
C GLY A 118 18.38 4.33 -11.43
N ASP A 119 18.37 3.06 -11.85
CA ASP A 119 17.63 2.66 -13.07
C ASP A 119 16.13 2.86 -12.90
N ARG A 120 15.48 3.25 -14.00
CA ARG A 120 14.03 3.46 -14.04
C ARG A 120 13.29 2.16 -14.31
N ILE A 121 12.26 1.92 -13.50
CA ILE A 121 11.28 0.85 -13.64
C ILE A 121 9.94 1.55 -13.86
N VAL A 122 9.31 1.35 -15.02
CA VAL A 122 8.08 2.05 -15.38
C VAL A 122 6.94 1.05 -15.42
N LEU A 123 5.88 1.31 -14.65
CA LEU A 123 4.59 0.62 -14.76
C LEU A 123 3.56 1.55 -15.39
N ARG A 124 2.99 1.15 -16.51
CA ARG A 124 1.86 1.84 -17.13
C ARG A 124 0.58 1.11 -16.79
N ALA A 125 -0.32 1.76 -16.06
CA ALA A 125 -1.62 1.22 -15.66
C ALA A 125 -2.72 2.23 -15.99
N GLY A 126 -3.68 1.84 -16.82
CA GLY A 126 -4.69 2.76 -17.33
C GLY A 126 -4.06 3.95 -18.07
N ARG A 127 -4.43 5.15 -17.66
CA ARG A 127 -3.93 6.42 -18.24
C ARG A 127 -2.70 6.98 -17.51
N MET A 128 -2.09 6.22 -16.60
CA MET A 128 -0.98 6.69 -15.79
C MET A 128 0.27 5.82 -15.97
N SER A 129 1.40 6.46 -15.91
CA SER A 129 2.73 5.86 -15.81
C SER A 129 3.31 6.16 -14.43
N TYR A 130 3.68 5.10 -13.73
CA TYR A 130 4.33 5.14 -12.42
C TYR A 130 5.79 4.84 -12.60
N VAL A 131 6.64 5.84 -12.37
CA VAL A 131 8.09 5.74 -12.57
C VAL A 131 8.76 5.50 -11.23
N TYR A 132 9.26 4.30 -11.03
CA TYR A 132 10.04 3.92 -9.85
C TYR A 132 11.53 4.02 -10.17
N THR A 133 12.33 4.33 -9.15
CA THR A 133 13.80 4.28 -9.20
C THR A 133 14.31 3.09 -8.40
N ALA A 134 15.07 2.22 -9.01
CA ALA A 134 15.71 1.08 -8.34
C ALA A 134 16.63 1.57 -7.21
N ARG A 135 16.50 0.99 -6.02
CA ARG A 135 17.22 1.38 -4.80
C ARG A 135 18.19 0.33 -4.31
N SER A 136 17.78 -0.92 -4.30
CA SER A 136 18.58 -2.02 -3.77
C SER A 136 18.30 -3.33 -4.49
N THR A 137 19.30 -4.23 -4.42
CA THR A 137 19.20 -5.58 -4.92
C THR A 137 19.56 -6.55 -3.79
N HIS A 138 18.77 -7.61 -3.65
CA HIS A 138 18.91 -8.59 -2.58
C HIS A 138 18.87 -10.01 -3.14
N VAL A 139 19.60 -10.92 -2.51
CA VAL A 139 19.45 -12.36 -2.71
C VAL A 139 18.88 -12.95 -1.42
N ILE A 140 17.72 -13.56 -1.50
CA ILE A 140 16.99 -14.07 -0.35
C ILE A 140 16.64 -15.55 -0.50
N LYS A 141 16.34 -16.23 0.60
CA LYS A 141 15.79 -17.58 0.56
C LYS A 141 14.40 -17.57 -0.10
N ALA A 142 14.04 -18.64 -0.81
CA ALA A 142 12.75 -18.73 -1.52
C ALA A 142 11.53 -18.55 -0.59
N ARG A 143 11.67 -18.84 0.71
CA ARG A 143 10.61 -18.74 1.72
C ARG A 143 10.59 -17.40 2.46
N ASP A 144 11.51 -16.47 2.19
CA ASP A 144 11.54 -15.17 2.86
C ASP A 144 10.39 -14.30 2.40
N ARG A 145 9.42 -14.09 3.28
CA ARG A 145 8.21 -13.31 2.99
C ARG A 145 8.33 -11.83 3.31
N ARG A 146 9.43 -11.39 3.93
CA ARG A 146 9.63 -9.98 4.27
C ARG A 146 9.63 -9.07 3.03
N VAL A 147 9.90 -9.63 1.86
CA VAL A 147 9.81 -8.91 0.58
C VAL A 147 8.37 -8.56 0.19
N LEU A 148 7.37 -9.21 0.79
CA LEU A 148 5.94 -8.98 0.52
C LEU A 148 5.33 -7.90 1.43
N GLU A 149 6.06 -7.46 2.45
CA GLU A 149 5.58 -6.43 3.38
C GLU A 149 5.32 -5.10 2.65
N PRO A 150 4.43 -4.25 3.16
CA PRO A 150 4.16 -2.93 2.60
C PRO A 150 5.41 -2.07 2.43
N VAL A 151 6.34 -2.13 3.39
CA VAL A 151 7.72 -1.64 3.26
C VAL A 151 8.63 -2.85 3.10
N PRO A 152 9.25 -3.06 1.93
CA PRO A 152 10.04 -4.26 1.66
C PRO A 152 11.09 -4.52 2.75
N PHE A 153 11.12 -5.74 3.30
CA PHE A 153 12.03 -6.22 4.36
C PHE A 153 11.80 -5.64 5.77
N VAL A 154 10.86 -4.72 5.96
CA VAL A 154 10.46 -4.23 7.29
C VAL A 154 9.27 -5.04 7.78
N ARG A 155 9.46 -5.86 8.82
CA ARG A 155 8.43 -6.76 9.34
C ARG A 155 7.25 -5.99 9.95
N ARG A 156 6.03 -6.42 9.61
CA ARG A 156 4.77 -5.83 10.12
C ARG A 156 4.72 -4.31 9.93
N SER A 157 5.29 -3.82 8.82
CA SER A 157 5.24 -2.41 8.50
C SER A 157 3.82 -1.99 8.11
N ALA A 158 3.44 -0.79 8.54
CA ALA A 158 2.39 -0.04 7.85
C ALA A 158 2.95 0.48 6.51
N PRO A 159 2.12 0.76 5.50
CA PRO A 159 2.57 1.49 4.33
C PRO A 159 3.15 2.86 4.73
N ASP A 160 4.28 3.25 4.14
CA ASP A 160 4.93 4.55 4.38
C ASP A 160 5.46 5.17 3.08
N GLY A 161 5.01 4.69 1.95
CA GLY A 161 5.43 5.12 0.62
C GLY A 161 5.00 4.12 -0.44
N GLU A 162 5.44 4.36 -1.67
CA GLU A 162 5.09 3.53 -2.81
C GLU A 162 6.33 2.79 -3.32
N TYR A 163 6.35 1.49 -3.12
CA TYR A 163 7.46 0.60 -3.47
C TYR A 163 7.09 -0.33 -4.61
N ILE A 164 8.12 -0.86 -5.29
CA ILE A 164 8.02 -1.98 -6.21
C ILE A 164 9.10 -3.01 -5.88
N SER A 165 8.71 -4.29 -5.86
CA SER A 165 9.64 -5.42 -5.71
C SER A 165 9.53 -6.34 -6.91
N LEU A 166 10.64 -6.47 -7.66
CA LEU A 166 10.76 -7.39 -8.81
C LEU A 166 11.47 -8.65 -8.34
N ILE A 167 10.85 -9.82 -8.50
CA ILE A 167 11.32 -11.06 -7.91
C ILE A 167 11.47 -12.14 -8.98
N THR A 168 12.64 -12.79 -8.99
CA THR A 168 12.93 -13.92 -9.86
C THR A 168 13.80 -14.97 -9.18
N CYS A 169 13.99 -16.13 -9.80
CA CYS A 169 14.86 -17.20 -9.31
C CYS A 169 16.34 -16.84 -9.49
N THR A 170 17.22 -17.34 -8.61
CA THR A 170 18.67 -17.21 -8.71
C THR A 170 19.40 -18.35 -7.99
N PRO A 171 20.58 -18.82 -8.47
CA PRO A 171 21.22 -18.53 -9.76
C PRO A 171 20.37 -18.89 -10.98
N LYS A 172 20.80 -18.45 -12.19
CA LYS A 172 20.13 -18.87 -13.45
C LYS A 172 20.14 -20.41 -13.54
N GLY A 173 18.97 -20.99 -13.84
CA GLY A 173 18.80 -22.46 -13.87
C GLY A 173 18.47 -23.08 -12.51
N SER A 174 18.41 -22.30 -11.44
CA SER A 174 18.08 -22.78 -10.08
C SER A 174 16.97 -21.95 -9.45
N ASP A 175 16.15 -22.58 -8.64
CA ASP A 175 15.09 -21.95 -7.85
C ASP A 175 15.42 -21.85 -6.36
N ARG A 176 16.68 -22.13 -5.99
CA ARG A 176 17.15 -22.19 -4.60
C ARG A 176 16.97 -20.88 -3.84
N TYR A 177 17.25 -19.76 -4.52
CA TYR A 177 17.12 -18.42 -3.97
C TYR A 177 16.24 -17.53 -4.84
N ARG A 178 15.95 -16.33 -4.36
CA ARG A 178 15.31 -15.28 -5.13
C ARG A 178 16.21 -14.06 -5.23
N LEU A 179 16.34 -13.55 -6.44
CA LEU A 179 16.89 -12.22 -6.72
C LEU A 179 15.73 -11.24 -6.65
N VAL A 180 15.91 -10.19 -5.88
CA VAL A 180 14.93 -9.13 -5.66
C VAL A 180 15.55 -7.79 -6.00
N VAL A 181 14.89 -7.01 -6.85
CA VAL A 181 15.20 -5.59 -7.05
C VAL A 181 14.07 -4.79 -6.42
N VAL A 182 14.40 -3.88 -5.50
CA VAL A 182 13.46 -2.96 -4.86
C VAL A 182 13.62 -1.57 -5.45
N GLY A 183 12.50 -0.96 -5.84
CA GLY A 183 12.42 0.42 -6.27
C GLY A 183 11.46 1.23 -5.41
N VAL A 184 11.62 2.55 -5.44
CA VAL A 184 10.74 3.51 -4.78
C VAL A 184 10.15 4.43 -5.84
N LEU A 185 8.87 4.77 -5.71
CA LEU A 185 8.22 5.67 -6.65
C LEU A 185 8.95 7.02 -6.65
N HIS A 186 9.25 7.49 -7.85
CA HIS A 186 9.87 8.79 -8.08
C HIS A 186 8.82 9.83 -8.49
N HIS A 187 7.98 9.49 -9.47
CA HIS A 187 6.88 10.36 -9.90
C HIS A 187 5.81 9.57 -10.66
N LYS A 188 4.65 10.21 -10.78
CA LYS A 188 3.52 9.78 -11.61
C LYS A 188 3.34 10.77 -12.76
N GLN A 189 3.01 10.27 -13.95
CA GLN A 189 2.74 11.10 -15.11
C GLN A 189 1.67 10.45 -16.00
N PRO A 190 0.94 11.21 -16.83
CA PRO A 190 0.07 10.62 -17.84
C PRO A 190 0.85 9.63 -18.73
N ALA A 191 0.20 8.54 -19.13
CA ALA A 191 0.77 7.63 -20.12
C ALA A 191 0.71 8.31 -21.48
N GLY A 192 1.88 8.55 -22.06
CA GLY A 192 2.00 9.04 -23.43
C GLY A 192 1.70 7.93 -24.44
#